data_d12f44b2ce0d97d0904ff2611725ec54
#
_entry.id   d12f44b2ce0d97d0904ff2611725ec54
#
_cell.length_a   1.000
_cell.length_b   1.000
_cell.length_c   1.000
_cell.angle_alpha   90.00
_cell.angle_beta   90.00
_cell.angle_gamma   90.00
#
_symmetry.space_group_name_H-M   'P 1'
#
loop_
_entity.id
_entity.type
_entity.pdbx_description
1 polymer ?
#
loop_
_entity_poly.entity_id
_entity_poly.type
_entity_poly.pdbx_seq_one_letter_code
_entity_poly.pdbx_strand_id
1 'polypeptide(L)'
;MYTVVAGQLTVVTGHPSSGKSEFIDQIMINMAQEKGWKFAICSFENEPRLHIAKLISKYIRKPFFQGSMQRLTHQELQDGKEFVQSNFSFLYQADGSLSSVDSIIERLKIAVLRHGVRGAIIDPYNYIQKARDVSETEWISDVLTKLRVFAQAHGIHLWFVAHPTKMMRGTDGKVPAPKGYDISGSAAWFAKADVGLTVHRANPSGSPMSEIHIWKCRFSWVGKQGETELEFDVPTSTYRKYVPDEFLDVPNDYNDPDEEFIYTEYLASQSQGQDDDIRPF
;
A
#
# COMPACT_ATOMS: atom_id res chain seq x y z
N MET A 1 -2.61 -4.96 -12.61
CA MET A 1 -1.37 -4.98 -11.83
C MET A 1 -1.30 -6.17 -10.92
N TYR A 2 -1.81 -6.16 -9.71
CA TYR A 2 -1.91 -7.37 -8.90
C TYR A 2 -3.20 -7.38 -8.07
N THR A 3 -3.64 -8.57 -7.71
CA THR A 3 -4.81 -8.79 -6.84
C THR A 3 -4.33 -9.07 -5.42
N VAL A 4 -4.98 -8.46 -4.44
CA VAL A 4 -4.75 -8.77 -3.03
C VAL A 4 -5.41 -10.11 -2.71
N VAL A 5 -4.62 -11.10 -2.33
CA VAL A 5 -5.09 -12.47 -2.05
C VAL A 5 -4.75 -12.84 -0.61
N ALA A 6 -5.73 -13.43 0.09
CA ALA A 6 -5.52 -13.96 1.43
C ALA A 6 -4.43 -15.05 1.45
N GLY A 7 -3.66 -15.12 2.52
CA GLY A 7 -2.55 -16.06 2.67
C GLY A 7 -1.24 -15.63 1.99
N GLN A 8 -1.15 -14.41 1.47
CA GLN A 8 0.05 -13.91 0.81
C GLN A 8 0.75 -12.81 1.59
N LEU A 9 2.08 -12.76 1.42
CA LEU A 9 2.96 -11.73 1.95
C LEU A 9 3.39 -10.80 0.81
N THR A 10 2.99 -9.52 0.89
CA THR A 10 3.49 -8.45 0.02
C THR A 10 4.57 -7.65 0.74
N VAL A 11 5.76 -7.61 0.17
CA VAL A 11 6.83 -6.71 0.62
C VAL A 11 6.68 -5.37 -0.11
N VAL A 12 6.62 -4.29 0.68
CA VAL A 12 6.45 -2.93 0.17
C VAL A 12 7.71 -2.13 0.46
N THR A 13 8.29 -1.54 -0.57
CA THR A 13 9.48 -0.68 -0.42
C THR A 13 9.32 0.66 -1.11
N GLY A 14 10.29 1.52 -0.97
CA GLY A 14 10.34 2.89 -1.52
C GLY A 14 11.11 3.82 -0.59
N HIS A 15 11.61 4.90 -1.14
CA HIS A 15 12.36 5.91 -0.36
C HIS A 15 11.50 6.49 0.78
N PRO A 16 12.11 7.06 1.82
CA PRO A 16 11.37 7.82 2.83
C PRO A 16 10.49 8.89 2.16
N SER A 17 9.29 9.09 2.71
CA SER A 17 8.29 10.05 2.18
C SER A 17 7.80 9.78 0.75
N SER A 18 7.98 8.58 0.20
CA SER A 18 7.46 8.22 -1.12
C SER A 18 5.96 7.92 -1.15
N GLY A 19 5.29 7.82 0.02
CA GLY A 19 3.86 7.57 0.10
C GLY A 19 3.47 6.10 0.28
N LYS A 20 4.38 5.21 0.72
CA LYS A 20 4.12 3.78 0.95
C LYS A 20 2.89 3.53 1.81
N SER A 21 2.88 4.11 3.01
CA SER A 21 1.76 3.97 3.97
C SER A 21 0.47 4.53 3.38
N GLU A 22 0.54 5.70 2.73
CA GLU A 22 -0.62 6.33 2.09
C GLU A 22 -1.24 5.45 1.01
N PHE A 23 -0.40 4.77 0.22
CA PHE A 23 -0.85 3.87 -0.83
C PHE A 23 -1.52 2.60 -0.26
N ILE A 24 -0.91 1.99 0.76
CA ILE A 24 -1.50 0.80 1.41
C ILE A 24 -2.79 1.16 2.15
N ASP A 25 -2.84 2.30 2.83
CA ASP A 25 -4.06 2.81 3.46
C ASP A 25 -5.20 2.96 2.44
N GLN A 26 -4.91 3.47 1.24
CA GLN A 26 -5.90 3.58 0.17
C GLN A 26 -6.41 2.21 -0.28
N ILE A 27 -5.53 1.23 -0.44
CA ILE A 27 -5.92 -0.15 -0.77
C ILE A 27 -6.83 -0.71 0.33
N MET A 28 -6.46 -0.55 1.60
CA MET A 28 -7.24 -1.05 2.73
C MET A 28 -8.62 -0.39 2.81
N ILE A 29 -8.72 0.93 2.61
CA ILE A 29 -10.00 1.67 2.56
C ILE A 29 -10.89 1.11 1.44
N ASN A 30 -10.36 1.00 0.22
CA ASN A 30 -11.12 0.50 -0.92
C ASN A 30 -11.62 -0.94 -0.67
N MET A 31 -10.78 -1.80 -0.13
CA MET A 31 -11.16 -3.18 0.18
C MET A 31 -12.16 -3.27 1.34
N ALA A 32 -12.08 -2.39 2.33
CA ALA A 32 -13.06 -2.31 3.41
C ALA A 32 -14.44 -1.92 2.85
N GLN A 33 -14.48 -0.93 1.95
CA GLN A 33 -15.72 -0.46 1.33
C GLN A 33 -16.33 -1.49 0.36
N GLU A 34 -15.50 -2.08 -0.50
CA GLU A 34 -16.00 -2.93 -1.60
C GLU A 34 -16.18 -4.40 -1.19
N LYS A 35 -15.34 -4.89 -0.30
CA LYS A 35 -15.28 -6.33 0.06
C LYS A 35 -15.58 -6.61 1.53
N GLY A 36 -15.79 -5.56 2.35
CA GLY A 36 -16.02 -5.70 3.78
C GLY A 36 -14.84 -6.31 4.54
N TRP A 37 -13.62 -6.19 4.02
CA TRP A 37 -12.44 -6.66 4.73
C TRP A 37 -12.15 -5.78 5.92
N LYS A 38 -11.69 -6.42 7.01
CA LYS A 38 -11.19 -5.73 8.18
C LYS A 38 -9.67 -5.84 8.24
N PHE A 39 -9.05 -4.81 8.80
CA PHE A 39 -7.60 -4.66 8.76
C PHE A 39 -7.00 -4.45 10.14
N ALA A 40 -5.79 -4.99 10.35
CA ALA A 40 -4.96 -4.66 11.49
C ALA A 40 -3.79 -3.77 11.04
N ILE A 41 -3.53 -2.71 11.78
CA ILE A 41 -2.46 -1.75 11.52
C ILE A 41 -1.45 -1.83 12.65
N CYS A 42 -0.23 -2.27 12.34
CA CYS A 42 0.94 -2.22 13.20
C CYS A 42 1.89 -1.16 12.63
N SER A 43 1.66 0.11 12.98
CA SER A 43 2.49 1.23 12.56
C SER A 43 3.34 1.72 13.72
N PHE A 44 4.64 1.90 13.46
CA PHE A 44 5.62 2.39 14.43
C PHE A 44 6.02 3.85 14.18
N GLU A 45 5.75 4.37 12.97
CA GLU A 45 6.10 5.73 12.58
C GLU A 45 4.94 6.71 12.76
N ASN A 46 3.70 6.23 12.61
CA ASN A 46 2.53 7.08 12.69
C ASN A 46 1.85 6.96 14.06
N GLU A 47 1.67 8.10 14.72
CA GLU A 47 0.81 8.16 15.90
C GLU A 47 -0.62 7.73 15.52
N PRO A 48 -1.27 6.82 16.29
CA PRO A 48 -2.59 6.29 15.95
C PRO A 48 -3.65 7.37 15.68
N ARG A 49 -3.64 8.47 16.44
CA ARG A 49 -4.61 9.58 16.23
C ARG A 49 -4.47 10.23 14.88
N LEU A 50 -3.24 10.50 14.44
CA LEU A 50 -2.96 11.09 13.14
C LEU A 50 -3.25 10.11 12.02
N HIS A 51 -2.95 8.82 12.21
CA HIS A 51 -3.27 7.79 11.24
C HIS A 51 -4.79 7.62 11.07
N ILE A 52 -5.56 7.61 12.16
CA ILE A 52 -7.03 7.60 12.11
C ILE A 52 -7.57 8.81 11.34
N ALA A 53 -7.03 10.01 11.58
CA ALA A 53 -7.43 11.21 10.86
C ALA A 53 -7.19 11.10 9.35
N LYS A 54 -6.06 10.51 8.94
CA LYS A 54 -5.76 10.23 7.53
C LYS A 54 -6.72 9.21 6.92
N LEU A 55 -7.04 8.12 7.62
CA LEU A 55 -8.01 7.13 7.15
C LEU A 55 -9.40 7.74 6.97
N ILE A 56 -9.85 8.58 7.92
CA ILE A 56 -11.12 9.30 7.80
C ILE A 56 -11.10 10.23 6.59
N SER A 57 -10.02 10.99 6.39
CA SER A 57 -9.85 11.88 5.24
C SER A 57 -9.96 11.14 3.91
N LYS A 58 -9.29 9.99 3.80
CA LYS A 58 -9.35 9.11 2.61
C LYS A 58 -10.75 8.54 2.37
N TYR A 59 -11.42 8.09 3.42
CA TYR A 59 -12.75 7.51 3.33
C TYR A 59 -13.80 8.54 2.88
N ILE A 60 -13.80 9.73 3.51
CA ILE A 60 -14.74 10.81 3.21
C ILE A 60 -14.34 11.59 1.94
N ARG A 61 -13.06 11.48 1.51
CA ARG A 61 -12.47 12.27 0.42
C ARG A 61 -12.55 13.78 0.65
N LYS A 62 -12.37 14.20 1.91
CA LYS A 62 -12.28 15.61 2.33
C LYS A 62 -11.15 15.78 3.33
N PRO A 63 -10.51 16.97 3.39
CA PRO A 63 -9.47 17.24 4.37
C PRO A 63 -10.00 17.10 5.80
N PHE A 64 -9.24 16.43 6.67
CA PHE A 64 -9.54 16.38 8.10
C PHE A 64 -9.22 17.71 8.78
N PHE A 65 -8.09 18.32 8.41
CA PHE A 65 -7.63 19.58 8.98
C PHE A 65 -8.12 20.77 8.15
N GLN A 66 -8.18 21.95 8.80
CA GLN A 66 -8.55 23.18 8.11
C GLN A 66 -7.45 23.59 7.10
N GLY A 67 -7.85 24.00 5.91
CA GLY A 67 -6.98 24.43 4.82
C GLY A 67 -7.73 25.22 3.78
N SER A 68 -7.24 25.25 2.55
CA SER A 68 -7.86 25.96 1.42
C SER A 68 -9.15 25.30 0.92
N MET A 69 -9.32 24.01 1.15
CA MET A 69 -10.52 23.27 0.78
C MET A 69 -11.47 23.13 1.97
N GLN A 70 -12.77 22.98 1.66
CA GLN A 70 -13.77 22.70 2.67
C GLN A 70 -13.45 21.38 3.38
N ARG A 71 -13.23 21.46 4.71
CA ARG A 71 -13.02 20.28 5.54
C ARG A 71 -14.31 19.49 5.72
N LEU A 72 -14.16 18.25 6.18
CA LEU A 72 -15.29 17.40 6.58
C LEU A 72 -16.18 18.07 7.63
N THR A 73 -17.46 17.81 7.54
CA THR A 73 -18.48 18.26 8.49
C THR A 73 -18.47 17.42 9.76
N HIS A 74 -19.24 17.83 10.78
CA HIS A 74 -19.36 17.04 12.01
C HIS A 74 -19.99 15.67 11.76
N GLN A 75 -21.01 15.60 10.88
CA GLN A 75 -21.65 14.32 10.54
C GLN A 75 -20.67 13.40 9.80
N GLU A 76 -19.98 13.91 8.78
CA GLU A 76 -18.96 13.15 8.05
C GLU A 76 -17.82 12.67 8.97
N LEU A 77 -17.48 13.45 10.01
CA LEU A 77 -16.52 13.00 11.01
C LEU A 77 -17.04 11.79 11.82
N GLN A 78 -18.33 11.79 12.19
CA GLN A 78 -18.91 10.65 12.91
C GLN A 78 -18.98 9.42 12.00
N ASP A 79 -19.46 9.57 10.77
CA ASP A 79 -19.50 8.49 9.78
C ASP A 79 -18.10 7.88 9.54
N GLY A 80 -17.09 8.75 9.40
CA GLY A 80 -15.71 8.34 9.25
C GLY A 80 -15.14 7.60 10.47
N LYS A 81 -15.49 8.04 11.69
CA LYS A 81 -15.09 7.34 12.93
C LYS A 81 -15.73 5.96 13.02
N GLU A 82 -17.03 5.85 12.76
CA GLU A 82 -17.74 4.57 12.75
C GLU A 82 -17.15 3.59 11.73
N PHE A 83 -16.85 4.09 10.53
CA PHE A 83 -16.19 3.30 9.50
C PHE A 83 -14.82 2.78 9.95
N VAL A 84 -13.95 3.65 10.49
CA VAL A 84 -12.62 3.25 10.95
C VAL A 84 -12.73 2.29 12.13
N GLN A 85 -13.58 2.56 13.10
CA GLN A 85 -13.79 1.69 14.28
C GLN A 85 -14.29 0.29 13.88
N SER A 86 -15.14 0.20 12.87
CA SER A 86 -15.71 -1.06 12.40
C SER A 86 -14.75 -1.91 11.59
N ASN A 87 -13.80 -1.28 10.87
CA ASN A 87 -12.97 -1.95 9.88
C ASN A 87 -11.48 -2.01 10.21
N PHE A 88 -10.99 -1.22 11.20
CA PHE A 88 -9.56 -1.13 11.49
C PHE A 88 -9.26 -1.40 12.97
N SER A 89 -8.26 -2.22 13.22
CA SER A 89 -7.71 -2.51 14.55
C SER A 89 -6.27 -2.03 14.62
N PHE A 90 -5.95 -1.11 15.55
CA PHE A 90 -4.60 -0.62 15.73
C PHE A 90 -3.87 -1.47 16.76
N LEU A 91 -2.74 -2.05 16.35
CA LEU A 91 -1.86 -2.83 17.22
C LEU A 91 -0.78 -1.90 17.79
N TYR A 92 -1.10 -1.28 18.90
CA TYR A 92 -0.25 -0.29 19.54
C TYR A 92 0.39 -0.87 20.82
N GLN A 93 1.66 -0.51 21.08
CA GLN A 93 2.37 -0.84 22.30
C GLN A 93 2.53 0.41 23.16
N ALA A 94 1.75 0.49 24.23
CA ALA A 94 1.65 1.69 25.05
C ALA A 94 2.88 1.99 25.92
N ASP A 95 3.71 0.99 26.18
CA ASP A 95 4.90 1.10 27.05
C ASP A 95 6.16 1.62 26.33
N GLY A 96 6.06 1.89 25.02
CA GLY A 96 7.18 2.37 24.21
C GLY A 96 8.30 1.34 23.97
N SER A 97 8.13 0.09 24.39
CA SER A 97 9.09 -0.96 24.10
C SER A 97 9.04 -1.41 22.65
N LEU A 98 10.19 -1.89 22.13
CA LEU A 98 10.23 -2.49 20.79
C LEU A 98 9.51 -3.85 20.80
N SER A 99 8.63 -4.05 19.84
CA SER A 99 7.93 -5.33 19.69
C SER A 99 8.81 -6.37 19.02
N SER A 100 8.86 -7.60 19.55
CA SER A 100 9.39 -8.74 18.83
C SER A 100 8.41 -9.19 17.75
N VAL A 101 8.89 -9.90 16.72
CA VAL A 101 8.03 -10.47 15.68
C VAL A 101 6.98 -11.41 16.25
N ASP A 102 7.34 -12.19 17.27
CA ASP A 102 6.43 -13.14 17.91
C ASP A 102 5.31 -12.41 18.67
N SER A 103 5.62 -11.30 19.35
CA SER A 103 4.62 -10.44 20.00
C SER A 103 3.65 -9.79 18.98
N ILE A 104 4.16 -9.39 17.82
CA ILE A 104 3.31 -8.85 16.74
C ILE A 104 2.38 -9.95 16.22
N ILE A 105 2.89 -11.15 15.97
CA ILE A 105 2.11 -12.29 15.49
C ILE A 105 1.00 -12.66 16.48
N GLU A 106 1.28 -12.70 17.79
CA GLU A 106 0.25 -12.99 18.79
C GLU A 106 -0.87 -11.93 18.81
N ARG A 107 -0.54 -10.66 18.66
CA ARG A 107 -1.55 -9.58 18.56
C ARG A 107 -2.35 -9.67 17.26
N LEU A 108 -1.69 -9.96 16.14
CA LEU A 108 -2.37 -10.20 14.86
C LEU A 108 -3.33 -11.39 14.96
N LYS A 109 -2.92 -12.47 15.62
CA LYS A 109 -3.77 -13.64 15.88
C LYS A 109 -5.02 -13.27 16.68
N ILE A 110 -4.88 -12.46 17.71
CA ILE A 110 -6.01 -11.94 18.50
C ILE A 110 -6.93 -11.10 17.59
N ALA A 111 -6.38 -10.22 16.76
CA ALA A 111 -7.16 -9.38 15.85
C ALA A 111 -7.93 -10.23 14.82
N VAL A 112 -7.31 -11.27 14.27
CA VAL A 112 -7.97 -12.22 13.36
C VAL A 112 -9.13 -12.93 14.05
N LEU A 113 -8.88 -13.52 15.23
CA LEU A 113 -9.87 -14.34 15.93
C LEU A 113 -11.03 -13.53 16.53
N ARG A 114 -10.77 -12.33 17.05
CA ARG A 114 -11.79 -11.49 17.71
C ARG A 114 -12.51 -10.55 16.77
N HIS A 115 -11.81 -10.00 15.78
CA HIS A 115 -12.34 -8.93 14.92
C HIS A 115 -12.54 -9.36 13.48
N GLY A 116 -12.13 -10.59 13.10
CA GLY A 116 -12.27 -11.10 11.73
C GLY A 116 -11.36 -10.35 10.73
N VAL A 117 -10.18 -9.93 11.17
CA VAL A 117 -9.19 -9.26 10.31
C VAL A 117 -8.78 -10.18 9.16
N ARG A 118 -8.78 -9.66 7.94
CA ARG A 118 -8.38 -10.36 6.71
C ARG A 118 -7.16 -9.77 6.03
N GLY A 119 -6.74 -8.58 6.43
CA GLY A 119 -5.50 -7.96 5.96
C GLY A 119 -4.79 -7.26 7.11
N ALA A 120 -3.46 -7.18 7.04
CA ALA A 120 -2.68 -6.46 8.04
C ALA A 120 -1.47 -5.77 7.42
N ILE A 121 -1.06 -4.65 8.00
CA ILE A 121 0.18 -3.94 7.65
C ILE A 121 1.12 -3.88 8.85
N ILE A 122 2.41 -4.10 8.60
CA ILE A 122 3.51 -3.85 9.55
C ILE A 122 4.42 -2.79 8.90
N ASP A 123 4.52 -1.61 9.51
CA ASP A 123 5.15 -0.43 8.92
C ASP A 123 6.00 0.36 9.94
N PRO A 124 7.33 0.37 9.77
CA PRO A 124 8.18 -0.54 8.98
C PRO A 124 8.91 -1.60 9.85
N TYR A 125 9.64 -2.53 9.19
CA TYR A 125 10.37 -3.61 9.85
C TYR A 125 11.50 -3.14 10.77
N ASN A 126 12.07 -1.98 10.50
CA ASN A 126 13.21 -1.42 11.24
C ASN A 126 12.95 -1.20 12.74
N TYR A 127 11.69 -1.12 13.13
CA TYR A 127 11.28 -0.95 14.54
C TYR A 127 10.98 -2.29 15.25
N ILE A 128 11.17 -3.42 14.55
CA ILE A 128 11.01 -4.73 15.17
C ILE A 128 12.31 -5.09 15.89
N GLN A 129 12.19 -5.53 17.14
CA GLN A 129 13.34 -5.95 17.93
C GLN A 129 14.06 -7.12 17.29
N LYS A 130 15.33 -6.92 16.94
CA LYS A 130 16.18 -7.97 16.42
C LYS A 130 16.57 -8.94 17.54
N ALA A 131 16.55 -10.24 17.25
CA ALA A 131 17.09 -11.25 18.16
C ALA A 131 18.60 -11.04 18.38
N ARG A 132 19.07 -11.30 19.59
CA ARG A 132 20.50 -11.24 19.93
C ARG A 132 21.24 -12.41 19.26
N ASP A 133 22.51 -12.22 18.98
CA ASP A 133 23.44 -13.26 18.48
C ASP A 133 23.05 -13.90 17.12
N VAL A 134 22.22 -13.21 16.31
CA VAL A 134 21.82 -13.64 14.97
C VAL A 134 22.24 -12.59 13.96
N SER A 135 22.74 -13.00 12.79
CA SER A 135 23.03 -12.07 11.70
C SER A 135 21.75 -11.38 11.21
N GLU A 136 21.87 -10.15 10.69
CA GLU A 136 20.71 -9.43 10.16
C GLU A 136 20.02 -10.21 9.03
N THR A 137 20.80 -10.83 8.16
CA THR A 137 20.30 -11.65 7.04
C THR A 137 19.49 -12.86 7.51
N GLU A 138 19.98 -13.58 8.52
CA GLU A 138 19.26 -14.73 9.10
C GLU A 138 18.00 -14.28 9.82
N TRP A 139 18.08 -13.21 10.61
CA TRP A 139 16.94 -12.65 11.32
C TRP A 139 15.82 -12.20 10.36
N ILE A 140 16.15 -11.43 9.31
CA ILE A 140 15.18 -11.03 8.28
C ILE A 140 14.55 -12.25 7.62
N SER A 141 15.36 -13.24 7.29
CA SER A 141 14.90 -14.51 6.71
C SER A 141 13.91 -15.23 7.63
N ASP A 142 14.20 -15.31 8.94
CA ASP A 142 13.30 -15.91 9.94
C ASP A 142 11.99 -15.12 10.07
N VAL A 143 12.07 -13.79 10.23
CA VAL A 143 10.90 -12.90 10.32
C VAL A 143 9.98 -13.07 9.11
N LEU A 144 10.52 -13.02 7.89
CA LEU A 144 9.72 -13.19 6.67
C LEU A 144 9.07 -14.57 6.59
N THR A 145 9.78 -15.62 7.06
CA THR A 145 9.21 -16.98 7.11
C THR A 145 8.06 -17.04 8.09
N LYS A 146 8.24 -16.53 9.33
CA LYS A 146 7.21 -16.53 10.37
C LYS A 146 5.97 -15.78 9.90
N LEU A 147 6.13 -14.57 9.34
CA LEU A 147 5.03 -13.76 8.86
C LEU A 147 4.29 -14.42 7.69
N ARG A 148 5.01 -15.02 6.76
CA ARG A 148 4.41 -15.73 5.63
C ARG A 148 3.63 -16.96 6.08
N VAL A 149 4.21 -17.79 6.96
CA VAL A 149 3.53 -18.97 7.53
C VAL A 149 2.27 -18.54 8.29
N PHE A 150 2.35 -17.47 9.08
CA PHE A 150 1.20 -16.92 9.78
C PHE A 150 0.11 -16.46 8.82
N ALA A 151 0.46 -15.71 7.76
CA ALA A 151 -0.48 -15.24 6.75
C ALA A 151 -1.23 -16.41 6.08
N GLN A 152 -0.50 -17.46 5.71
CA GLN A 152 -1.07 -18.68 5.12
C GLN A 152 -1.96 -19.43 6.08
N ALA A 153 -1.51 -19.66 7.31
CA ALA A 153 -2.25 -20.44 8.31
C ALA A 153 -3.58 -19.77 8.74
N HIS A 154 -3.61 -18.44 8.75
CA HIS A 154 -4.78 -17.66 9.16
C HIS A 154 -5.59 -17.07 7.99
N GLY A 155 -5.19 -17.31 6.74
CA GLY A 155 -5.89 -16.80 5.56
C GLY A 155 -5.98 -15.28 5.50
N ILE A 156 -4.94 -14.57 5.90
CA ILE A 156 -4.87 -13.10 5.83
C ILE A 156 -3.86 -12.65 4.78
N HIS A 157 -4.07 -11.46 4.22
CA HIS A 157 -3.04 -10.77 3.44
C HIS A 157 -2.17 -9.91 4.35
N LEU A 158 -0.85 -9.97 4.18
CA LEU A 158 0.07 -9.20 4.99
C LEU A 158 0.92 -8.27 4.10
N TRP A 159 0.90 -6.96 4.37
CA TRP A 159 1.85 -6.00 3.84
C TRP A 159 2.96 -5.78 4.85
N PHE A 160 4.20 -5.91 4.41
CA PHE A 160 5.38 -5.69 5.23
C PHE A 160 6.26 -4.63 4.61
N VAL A 161 6.35 -3.48 5.26
CA VAL A 161 7.07 -2.31 4.76
C VAL A 161 8.53 -2.36 5.17
N ALA A 162 9.42 -2.14 4.20
CA ALA A 162 10.86 -2.13 4.40
C ALA A 162 11.52 -1.00 3.60
N HIS A 163 12.50 -0.33 4.21
CA HIS A 163 13.23 0.74 3.56
C HIS A 163 14.39 0.20 2.71
N PRO A 164 14.64 0.81 1.53
CA PRO A 164 15.80 0.48 0.72
C PRO A 164 17.09 0.97 1.37
N THR A 165 18.22 0.41 0.92
CA THR A 165 19.54 0.99 1.18
C THR A 165 19.66 2.37 0.55
N LYS A 166 20.66 3.14 0.95
CA LYS A 166 20.93 4.42 0.29
C LYS A 166 21.36 4.17 -1.16
N MET A 167 20.51 4.57 -2.08
CA MET A 167 20.77 4.41 -3.52
C MET A 167 21.44 5.67 -4.08
N MET A 168 22.34 5.47 -5.04
CA MET A 168 23.00 6.59 -5.75
C MET A 168 22.07 7.10 -6.86
N ARG A 169 22.20 8.39 -7.18
CA ARG A 169 21.53 8.97 -8.34
C ARG A 169 22.11 8.38 -9.62
N GLY A 170 21.24 8.10 -10.57
CA GLY A 170 21.65 7.72 -11.92
C GLY A 170 22.32 8.85 -12.69
N THR A 171 22.77 8.58 -13.88
CA THR A 171 23.38 9.57 -14.80
C THR A 171 22.39 10.67 -15.22
N ASP A 172 21.10 10.41 -15.12
CA ASP A 172 20.00 11.35 -15.33
C ASP A 172 19.70 12.23 -14.10
N GLY A 173 20.48 12.08 -13.02
CA GLY A 173 20.32 12.80 -11.76
C GLY A 173 19.15 12.32 -10.90
N LYS A 174 18.35 11.33 -11.34
CA LYS A 174 17.24 10.78 -10.58
C LYS A 174 17.69 9.60 -9.71
N VAL A 175 16.99 9.40 -8.61
CA VAL A 175 17.14 8.19 -7.80
C VAL A 175 16.22 7.12 -8.37
N PRO A 176 16.72 5.94 -8.74
CA PRO A 176 15.88 4.91 -9.33
C PRO A 176 14.87 4.32 -8.34
N ALA A 177 13.78 3.76 -8.84
CA ALA A 177 12.83 3.03 -8.03
C ALA A 177 13.47 1.78 -7.43
N PRO A 178 13.52 1.63 -6.08
CA PRO A 178 14.11 0.47 -5.45
C PRO A 178 13.31 -0.80 -5.70
N LYS A 179 13.99 -1.94 -5.76
CA LYS A 179 13.40 -3.28 -5.88
C LYS A 179 13.76 -4.13 -4.67
N GLY A 180 13.29 -5.35 -4.61
CA GLY A 180 13.50 -6.22 -3.45
C GLY A 180 14.97 -6.50 -3.10
N TYR A 181 15.89 -6.44 -4.06
CA TYR A 181 17.34 -6.58 -3.79
C TYR A 181 17.99 -5.30 -3.24
N ASP A 182 17.32 -4.16 -3.38
CA ASP A 182 17.80 -2.88 -2.87
C ASP A 182 17.37 -2.63 -1.42
N ILE A 183 16.56 -3.52 -0.85
CA ILE A 183 16.15 -3.43 0.55
C ILE A 183 17.31 -3.84 1.46
N SER A 184 17.52 -3.07 2.53
CA SER A 184 18.61 -3.30 3.46
C SER A 184 18.58 -4.69 4.11
N GLY A 185 19.74 -5.26 4.33
CA GLY A 185 20.01 -6.38 5.21
C GLY A 185 19.90 -7.78 4.60
N SER A 186 19.12 -8.01 3.53
CA SER A 186 19.00 -9.38 3.01
C SER A 186 18.35 -9.49 1.63
N ALA A 187 18.89 -10.37 0.77
CA ALA A 187 18.20 -10.83 -0.45
C ALA A 187 16.92 -11.64 -0.17
N ALA A 188 16.67 -12.03 1.08
CA ALA A 188 15.48 -12.75 1.48
C ALA A 188 14.19 -11.96 1.23
N TRP A 189 14.25 -10.63 1.21
CA TRP A 189 13.14 -9.77 0.84
C TRP A 189 12.56 -10.14 -0.53
N PHE A 190 13.45 -10.25 -1.52
CA PHE A 190 13.02 -10.68 -2.84
C PHE A 190 12.59 -12.16 -2.85
N ALA A 191 13.38 -13.04 -2.24
CA ALA A 191 13.15 -14.49 -2.32
C ALA A 191 11.83 -14.92 -1.67
N LYS A 192 11.48 -14.38 -0.50
CA LYS A 192 10.36 -14.84 0.33
C LYS A 192 9.03 -14.11 0.10
N ALA A 193 9.03 -12.91 -0.47
CA ALA A 193 7.81 -12.21 -0.86
C ALA A 193 7.00 -13.04 -1.87
N ASP A 194 5.68 -13.01 -1.75
CA ASP A 194 4.77 -13.51 -2.80
C ASP A 194 4.52 -12.41 -3.83
N VAL A 195 4.37 -11.17 -3.37
CA VAL A 195 4.33 -9.97 -4.21
C VAL A 195 5.37 -8.97 -3.71
N GLY A 196 6.02 -8.29 -4.61
CA GLY A 196 6.94 -7.20 -4.31
C GLY A 196 6.48 -5.90 -4.96
N LEU A 197 6.35 -4.86 -4.16
CA LEU A 197 5.78 -3.57 -4.56
C LEU A 197 6.70 -2.42 -4.15
N THR A 198 6.85 -1.44 -5.03
CA THR A 198 7.52 -0.17 -4.73
C THR A 198 6.59 0.98 -4.98
N VAL A 199 6.53 1.91 -4.02
CA VAL A 199 5.96 3.23 -4.21
C VAL A 199 7.11 4.21 -4.40
N HIS A 200 7.19 4.82 -5.57
CA HIS A 200 8.26 5.72 -5.95
C HIS A 200 7.73 7.10 -6.34
N ARG A 201 8.44 8.14 -5.93
CA ARG A 201 8.21 9.52 -6.35
C ARG A 201 9.52 10.09 -6.84
N ALA A 202 9.68 10.14 -8.15
CA ALA A 202 10.90 10.64 -8.79
C ALA A 202 11.18 12.12 -8.45
N ASN A 203 10.13 12.92 -8.29
CA ASN A 203 10.20 14.33 -7.88
C ASN A 203 9.20 14.67 -6.76
N PRO A 204 9.54 14.38 -5.49
CA PRO A 204 8.62 14.57 -4.35
C PRO A 204 8.16 16.01 -4.13
N SER A 205 8.96 16.99 -4.54
CA SER A 205 8.70 18.43 -4.30
C SER A 205 8.03 19.14 -5.48
N GLY A 206 8.05 18.53 -6.67
CA GLY A 206 7.63 19.18 -7.91
C GLY A 206 6.48 18.49 -8.66
N SER A 207 6.07 17.30 -8.23
CA SER A 207 5.01 16.56 -8.93
C SER A 207 4.17 15.75 -7.95
N PRO A 208 2.83 15.73 -8.12
CA PRO A 208 1.95 14.85 -7.36
C PRO A 208 2.02 13.38 -7.81
N MET A 209 2.78 13.10 -8.89
CA MET A 209 2.85 11.79 -9.49
C MET A 209 3.61 10.79 -8.62
N SER A 210 3.08 9.60 -8.52
CA SER A 210 3.68 8.46 -7.84
C SER A 210 3.67 7.25 -8.77
N GLU A 211 4.81 6.63 -8.92
CA GLU A 211 4.99 5.42 -9.69
C GLU A 211 4.81 4.20 -8.76
N ILE A 212 3.99 3.25 -9.18
CA ILE A 212 3.78 2.00 -8.48
C ILE A 212 4.39 0.88 -9.32
N HIS A 213 5.45 0.27 -8.81
CA HIS A 213 6.16 -0.82 -9.49
C HIS A 213 5.86 -2.15 -8.81
N ILE A 214 5.40 -3.13 -9.57
CA ILE A 214 5.32 -4.53 -9.15
C ILE A 214 6.56 -5.25 -9.68
N TRP A 215 7.57 -5.42 -8.83
CA TRP A 215 8.83 -6.04 -9.22
C TRP A 215 8.85 -7.57 -8.99
N LYS A 216 7.84 -8.10 -8.30
CA LYS A 216 7.63 -9.53 -8.13
C LYS A 216 6.15 -9.85 -8.04
N CYS A 217 5.75 -10.89 -8.76
CA CYS A 217 4.48 -11.56 -8.59
C CYS A 217 4.75 -13.07 -8.72
N ARG A 218 4.57 -13.82 -7.62
CA ARG A 218 4.91 -15.25 -7.59
C ARG A 218 3.97 -16.08 -8.45
N PHE A 219 2.70 -15.71 -8.50
CA PHE A 219 1.67 -16.47 -9.17
C PHE A 219 1.03 -15.63 -10.28
N SER A 220 1.02 -16.14 -11.50
CA SER A 220 0.52 -15.44 -12.69
C SER A 220 -0.96 -15.08 -12.61
N TRP A 221 -1.76 -15.86 -11.88
CA TRP A 221 -3.18 -15.57 -11.65
C TRP A 221 -3.45 -14.45 -10.64
N VAL A 222 -2.46 -14.02 -9.88
CA VAL A 222 -2.55 -12.89 -8.94
C VAL A 222 -2.26 -11.57 -9.65
N GLY A 223 -1.36 -11.60 -10.63
CA GLY A 223 -0.96 -10.42 -11.38
C GLY A 223 0.33 -10.62 -12.15
N LYS A 224 0.87 -9.54 -12.67
CA LYS A 224 2.13 -9.52 -13.42
C LYS A 224 3.05 -8.39 -12.94
N GLN A 225 4.33 -8.52 -13.22
CA GLN A 225 5.29 -7.43 -13.05
C GLN A 225 4.92 -6.29 -14.02
N GLY A 226 5.19 -5.08 -13.61
CA GLY A 226 4.90 -3.89 -14.39
C GLY A 226 4.87 -2.64 -13.50
N GLU A 227 4.57 -1.53 -14.12
CA GLU A 227 4.48 -0.24 -13.44
C GLU A 227 3.24 0.53 -13.89
N THR A 228 2.81 1.46 -13.05
CA THR A 228 1.74 2.41 -13.36
C THR A 228 1.94 3.69 -12.59
N GLU A 229 1.44 4.78 -13.13
CA GLU A 229 1.44 6.07 -12.49
C GLU A 229 0.08 6.36 -11.86
N LEU A 230 0.14 6.99 -10.70
CA LEU A 230 -1.02 7.51 -9.98
C LEU A 230 -0.74 8.93 -9.54
N GLU A 231 -1.76 9.75 -9.57
CA GLU A 231 -1.70 11.09 -9.01
C GLU A 231 -2.13 11.09 -7.55
N PHE A 232 -1.33 11.73 -6.69
CA PHE A 232 -1.64 11.86 -5.27
C PHE A 232 -2.30 13.19 -4.98
N ASP A 233 -3.54 13.15 -4.53
CA ASP A 233 -4.30 14.30 -4.07
C ASP A 233 -3.93 14.61 -2.61
N VAL A 234 -3.14 15.65 -2.41
CA VAL A 234 -2.61 16.01 -1.09
C VAL A 234 -3.71 16.37 -0.08
N PRO A 235 -4.73 17.18 -0.42
CA PRO A 235 -5.78 17.55 0.51
C PRO A 235 -6.55 16.37 1.11
N THR A 236 -6.88 15.38 0.29
CA THR A 236 -7.65 14.19 0.72
C THR A 236 -6.76 13.01 1.05
N SER A 237 -5.45 13.13 0.78
CA SER A 237 -4.47 12.06 0.92
C SER A 237 -4.83 10.79 0.11
N THR A 238 -5.49 10.96 -1.05
CA THR A 238 -5.95 9.85 -1.90
C THR A 238 -5.11 9.74 -3.17
N TYR A 239 -5.08 8.53 -3.74
CA TYR A 239 -4.53 8.28 -5.06
C TYR A 239 -5.66 8.16 -6.08
N ARG A 240 -5.47 8.77 -7.24
CA ARG A 240 -6.35 8.63 -8.40
C ARG A 240 -5.56 8.20 -9.63
N LYS A 241 -6.23 7.63 -10.61
CA LYS A 241 -5.59 7.33 -11.88
C LYS A 241 -5.17 8.65 -12.54
N TYR A 242 -3.95 8.70 -13.03
CA TYR A 242 -3.51 9.84 -13.82
C TYR A 242 -4.27 9.84 -15.16
N VAL A 243 -4.86 10.98 -15.47
CA VAL A 243 -5.48 11.27 -16.77
C VAL A 243 -4.66 12.41 -17.39
N PRO A 244 -3.98 12.20 -18.53
CA PRO A 244 -3.24 13.26 -19.19
C PRO A 244 -4.12 14.46 -19.54
N ASP A 245 -3.56 15.69 -19.48
CA ASP A 245 -4.29 16.93 -19.69
C ASP A 245 -5.01 17.00 -21.05
N GLU A 246 -4.48 16.33 -22.06
CA GLU A 246 -5.09 16.21 -23.40
C GLU A 246 -6.48 15.55 -23.40
N PHE A 247 -6.83 14.84 -22.31
CA PHE A 247 -8.16 14.23 -22.11
C PHE A 247 -9.03 15.02 -21.11
N LEU A 248 -8.53 16.12 -20.54
CA LEU A 248 -9.25 16.95 -19.57
C LEU A 248 -10.01 18.11 -20.24
N ASP A 249 -9.71 18.45 -21.49
CA ASP A 249 -10.33 19.54 -22.24
C ASP A 249 -11.69 19.18 -22.87
N VAL A 250 -12.30 18.06 -22.47
CA VAL A 250 -13.69 17.77 -22.80
C VAL A 250 -14.57 18.54 -21.81
N PRO A 251 -15.45 19.46 -22.23
CA PRO A 251 -16.32 20.18 -21.32
C PRO A 251 -17.12 19.21 -20.46
N ASN A 252 -16.99 19.38 -19.16
CA ASN A 252 -17.62 18.53 -18.15
C ASN A 252 -19.13 18.83 -18.08
N ASP A 253 -19.89 18.38 -19.08
CA ASP A 253 -21.35 18.43 -19.07
C ASP A 253 -21.86 17.10 -18.50
N TYR A 254 -22.12 17.09 -17.19
CA TYR A 254 -22.39 15.93 -16.32
C TYR A 254 -23.63 15.09 -16.70
N ASN A 255 -24.16 15.24 -17.91
CA ASN A 255 -25.33 14.51 -18.39
C ASN A 255 -25.15 13.89 -19.78
N ASP A 256 -23.93 13.74 -20.29
CA ASP A 256 -23.75 13.13 -21.60
C ASP A 256 -23.53 11.61 -21.48
N PRO A 257 -24.45 10.77 -21.97
CA PRO A 257 -24.30 9.31 -21.99
C PRO A 257 -23.10 8.82 -22.83
N ASP A 258 -22.44 9.71 -23.59
CA ASP A 258 -21.27 9.38 -24.40
C ASP A 258 -19.93 9.43 -23.62
N GLU A 259 -19.90 9.97 -22.36
CA GLU A 259 -18.68 9.95 -21.52
C GLU A 259 -18.24 8.51 -21.17
N GLU A 260 -19.18 7.61 -20.96
CA GLU A 260 -18.90 6.19 -20.75
C GLU A 260 -18.25 5.55 -21.99
N PHE A 261 -18.58 6.06 -23.18
CA PHE A 261 -18.05 5.60 -24.46
C PHE A 261 -16.58 6.02 -24.66
N ILE A 262 -16.24 7.29 -24.40
CA ILE A 262 -14.86 7.82 -24.55
C ILE A 262 -13.91 7.13 -23.54
N TYR A 263 -14.34 6.93 -22.30
CA TYR A 263 -13.56 6.24 -21.29
C TYR A 263 -13.36 4.75 -21.63
N THR A 264 -14.40 4.12 -22.21
CA THR A 264 -14.36 2.72 -22.67
C THR A 264 -13.45 2.58 -23.89
N GLU A 265 -13.45 3.55 -24.81
CA GLU A 265 -12.59 3.58 -25.99
C GLU A 265 -11.10 3.78 -25.63
N TYR A 266 -10.81 4.67 -24.64
CA TYR A 266 -9.46 4.81 -24.06
C TYR A 266 -8.97 3.52 -23.42
N LEU A 267 -9.80 2.82 -22.66
CA LEU A 267 -9.44 1.53 -22.06
C LEU A 267 -9.25 0.45 -23.11
N ALA A 268 -10.04 0.46 -24.18
CA ALA A 268 -9.92 -0.46 -25.30
C ALA A 268 -8.62 -0.20 -26.11
N SER A 269 -8.22 1.06 -26.31
CA SER A 269 -6.97 1.42 -26.97
C SER A 269 -5.72 0.96 -26.20
N GLN A 270 -5.78 0.95 -24.88
CA GLN A 270 -4.71 0.44 -24.00
C GLN A 270 -4.63 -1.10 -24.03
N SER A 271 -5.74 -1.80 -24.33
CA SER A 271 -5.77 -3.26 -24.42
C SER A 271 -5.34 -3.79 -25.80
N GLN A 272 -5.51 -3.02 -26.87
CA GLN A 272 -5.13 -3.44 -28.23
C GLN A 272 -3.61 -3.38 -28.50
N GLY A 273 -2.83 -2.70 -27.67
CA GLY A 273 -1.36 -2.67 -27.77
C GLY A 273 -0.65 -3.90 -27.21
N GLN A 274 -1.34 -4.93 -26.74
CA GLN A 274 -0.76 -6.10 -26.06
C GLN A 274 -1.08 -7.46 -26.67
N ASP A 275 -1.79 -7.54 -27.83
CA ASP A 275 -2.28 -8.82 -28.37
C ASP A 275 -1.55 -9.32 -29.65
N ASP A 276 -0.31 -8.93 -29.87
CA ASP A 276 0.44 -9.44 -31.04
C ASP A 276 1.53 -10.50 -30.72
N ASP A 277 1.44 -11.25 -29.63
CA ASP A 277 2.34 -12.41 -29.43
C ASP A 277 1.77 -13.51 -28.51
N ILE A 278 0.63 -14.11 -28.86
CA ILE A 278 0.29 -15.44 -28.30
C ILE A 278 -0.23 -16.34 -29.44
N ARG A 279 0.67 -17.16 -30.00
CA ARG A 279 0.27 -18.37 -30.71
C ARG A 279 0.11 -19.52 -29.71
N PRO A 280 -0.94 -20.33 -29.84
CA PRO A 280 -1.18 -21.45 -28.94
C PRO A 280 -0.27 -22.63 -29.27
N PHE A 281 0.28 -23.26 -28.24
CA PHE A 281 0.64 -24.65 -28.21
C PHE A 281 -0.09 -25.32 -27.04
#